data_df1d0d079928dec96a8ab7fef4e20a9d
#
_entry.id   df1d0d079928dec96a8ab7fef4e20a9d
#
_cell.length_a   1.000
_cell.length_b   1.000
_cell.length_c   1.000
_cell.angle_alpha   90.00
_cell.angle_beta   90.00
_cell.angle_gamma   90.00
#
_symmetry.space_group_name_H-M   'P 1'
#
loop_
_entity.id
_entity.type
_entity.pdbx_description
1 polymer ?
#
loop_
_entity_poly.entity_id
_entity_poly.type
_entity_poly.pdbx_seq_one_letter_code
_entity_poly.pdbx_strand_id
1 'polypeptide(L)'
;MGVFNKTTLIFAGLLMTAGAAIAQPGGQPAIGVGDPNTSSTGGYVNSSWKPSLRKDGAVDIVEHNNYLTPWQPIREADVLWKKRVWMEIDTRQKQNFAFRYAGDEESGGGMYIEILIDAIKNGKVTAFSDDRFSVQMDANDVLKLLSPPPDTTYRERVDGTMEMIVVKKDWNPETITKYRLKEDVIFDKNVGRMVHRIIGIAPYKDILNEDNSYRGSTRLFWLHYEDIRSINVKYEVYNPENDVYRMTWDDFFEKRHFSSYVLKSTFDNILQEDISNSKKGIDKMYESEEIKEKMFNKEHDLWVY
;
A
#
# COMPACT_ATOMS: atom_id res chain seq x y z
N MET A 1 -20.47 -65.07 -57.83
CA MET A 1 -19.38 -66.03 -57.84
C MET A 1 -18.22 -65.40 -57.12
N GLY A 2 -18.00 -65.62 -55.93
CA GLY A 2 -17.16 -66.50 -55.16
C GLY A 2 -15.87 -65.73 -54.94
N VAL A 3 -15.28 -65.62 -53.88
CA VAL A 3 -14.59 -66.50 -52.99
C VAL A 3 -14.16 -65.74 -51.74
N PHE A 4 -14.47 -66.32 -50.63
CA PHE A 4 -14.00 -65.92 -49.27
C PHE A 4 -12.48 -66.16 -49.13
N ASN A 5 -11.79 -65.25 -48.49
CA ASN A 5 -10.53 -65.57 -47.87
C ASN A 5 -10.50 -65.03 -46.44
N LYS A 6 -10.51 -65.98 -45.48
CA LYS A 6 -10.34 -65.74 -44.07
C LYS A 6 -8.84 -65.55 -43.78
N THR A 7 -8.49 -64.43 -43.23
CA THR A 7 -7.19 -64.26 -42.55
C THR A 7 -7.43 -64.04 -41.09
N THR A 8 -7.00 -65.03 -40.33
CA THR A 8 -7.01 -65.10 -38.85
C THR A 8 -5.94 -64.13 -38.32
N LEU A 9 -6.34 -63.12 -37.61
CA LEU A 9 -5.43 -62.23 -36.91
C LEU A 9 -5.43 -62.62 -35.43
N ILE A 10 -4.28 -63.09 -34.97
CA ILE A 10 -3.98 -63.45 -33.57
C ILE A 10 -3.78 -62.10 -32.83
N PHE A 11 -4.69 -61.75 -31.96
CA PHE A 11 -4.52 -60.66 -31.03
C PHE A 11 -3.78 -61.16 -29.80
N ALA A 12 -2.53 -60.74 -29.64
CA ALA A 12 -1.79 -60.87 -28.39
C ALA A 12 -2.34 -59.86 -27.39
N GLY A 13 -3.03 -60.33 -26.38
CA GLY A 13 -3.53 -59.46 -25.30
C GLY A 13 -2.41 -58.94 -24.44
N LEU A 14 -2.20 -57.62 -24.49
CA LEU A 14 -1.36 -56.91 -23.54
C LEU A 14 -2.27 -56.55 -22.34
N LEU A 15 -2.13 -57.25 -21.24
CA LEU A 15 -2.74 -56.86 -19.96
C LEU A 15 -2.05 -55.61 -19.45
N MET A 16 -2.67 -54.47 -19.65
CA MET A 16 -2.35 -53.28 -18.87
C MET A 16 -3.09 -53.30 -17.54
N THR A 17 -2.38 -53.54 -16.45
CA THR A 17 -2.89 -53.30 -15.10
C THR A 17 -3.06 -51.80 -14.91
N ALA A 18 -4.29 -51.32 -14.99
CA ALA A 18 -4.64 -49.97 -14.56
C ALA A 18 -4.49 -49.94 -13.03
N GLY A 19 -3.38 -49.37 -12.58
CA GLY A 19 -3.23 -48.97 -11.20
C GLY A 19 -4.26 -47.87 -10.89
N ALA A 20 -5.24 -48.22 -10.06
CA ALA A 20 -6.15 -47.23 -9.50
C ALA A 20 -5.33 -46.26 -8.64
N ALA A 21 -5.07 -45.09 -9.17
CA ALA A 21 -4.62 -43.96 -8.35
C ALA A 21 -5.77 -43.61 -7.42
N ILE A 22 -5.66 -44.00 -6.15
CA ILE A 22 -6.52 -43.47 -5.11
C ILE A 22 -6.24 -41.97 -5.04
N ALA A 23 -7.17 -41.18 -5.54
CA ALA A 23 -7.16 -39.75 -5.34
C ALA A 23 -7.24 -39.50 -3.83
N GLN A 24 -6.17 -39.03 -3.24
CA GLN A 24 -6.20 -38.45 -1.91
C GLN A 24 -7.17 -37.25 -1.92
N PRO A 25 -8.10 -37.18 -0.96
CA PRO A 25 -8.96 -36.00 -0.84
C PRO A 25 -8.09 -34.79 -0.62
N GLY A 26 -8.29 -33.77 -1.46
CA GLY A 26 -7.70 -32.48 -1.55
C GLY A 26 -6.83 -32.04 -0.39
N GLY A 27 -5.53 -32.04 -0.61
CA GLY A 27 -4.65 -31.16 0.11
C GLY A 27 -5.11 -29.72 -0.20
N GLN A 28 -5.55 -29.02 0.80
CA GLN A 28 -5.69 -27.57 0.71
C GLN A 28 -4.41 -27.02 0.10
N PRO A 29 -4.49 -26.03 -0.82
CA PRO A 29 -3.30 -25.34 -1.26
C PRO A 29 -2.62 -24.81 0.01
N ALA A 30 -1.41 -25.27 0.28
CA ALA A 30 -0.62 -24.78 1.37
C ALA A 30 -0.58 -23.25 1.17
N ILE A 31 -1.27 -22.53 2.04
CA ILE A 31 -1.01 -21.12 2.26
C ILE A 31 0.50 -21.10 2.48
N GLY A 32 1.23 -20.43 1.58
CA GLY A 32 2.67 -20.34 1.66
C GLY A 32 3.05 -19.73 3.00
N VAL A 33 3.22 -20.59 3.98
CA VAL A 33 3.95 -20.30 5.19
C VAL A 33 5.36 -20.05 4.67
N GLY A 34 5.76 -18.80 4.64
CA GLY A 34 7.11 -18.42 4.27
C GLY A 34 8.06 -19.30 5.05
N ASP A 35 9.01 -19.90 4.34
CA ASP A 35 10.01 -20.79 4.88
C ASP A 35 10.65 -20.13 6.12
N PRO A 36 10.57 -20.69 7.33
CA PRO A 36 11.05 -20.03 8.55
C PRO A 36 12.57 -19.79 8.54
N ASN A 37 13.26 -20.18 7.46
CA ASN A 37 14.70 -20.09 7.33
C ASN A 37 15.19 -19.14 6.23
N THR A 38 14.31 -18.41 5.55
CA THR A 38 14.74 -17.26 4.77
C THR A 38 15.02 -16.10 5.73
N SER A 39 16.25 -16.02 6.15
CA SER A 39 16.83 -14.81 6.73
C SER A 39 16.74 -13.70 5.67
N SER A 40 15.56 -13.07 5.55
CA SER A 40 15.41 -11.85 4.79
C SER A 40 16.09 -10.73 5.57
N THR A 41 17.37 -10.57 5.31
CA THR A 41 18.14 -9.42 5.74
C THR A 41 17.45 -8.19 5.15
N GLY A 42 16.61 -7.52 5.92
CA GLY A 42 16.05 -6.23 5.56
C GLY A 42 14.54 -6.12 5.37
N GLY A 43 13.72 -7.03 5.86
CA GLY A 43 12.29 -6.82 5.95
C GLY A 43 11.91 -6.29 7.33
N TYR A 44 11.39 -5.07 7.38
CA TYR A 44 10.89 -4.45 8.61
C TYR A 44 9.48 -4.91 8.99
N VAL A 45 8.87 -5.78 8.23
CA VAL A 45 7.72 -6.56 8.67
C VAL A 45 8.23 -7.49 9.75
N ASN A 46 7.62 -7.44 10.92
CA ASN A 46 8.07 -8.17 12.10
C ASN A 46 8.25 -9.65 11.76
N SER A 47 9.48 -10.04 11.37
CA SER A 47 9.83 -11.40 10.94
C SER A 47 9.78 -12.42 12.09
N SER A 48 9.61 -11.92 13.32
CA SER A 48 9.46 -12.74 14.52
C SER A 48 8.00 -13.12 14.80
N TRP A 49 7.03 -12.51 14.10
CA TRP A 49 5.63 -12.85 14.30
C TRP A 49 5.34 -14.31 13.87
N LYS A 50 4.84 -15.07 14.78
CA LYS A 50 4.37 -16.45 14.55
C LYS A 50 2.95 -16.56 15.09
N PRO A 51 2.00 -17.06 14.28
CA PRO A 51 0.66 -17.28 14.78
C PRO A 51 0.70 -18.28 15.97
N SER A 52 -0.15 -18.06 16.96
CA SER A 52 -0.30 -19.00 18.07
C SER A 52 -0.72 -20.38 17.54
N LEU A 53 -0.08 -21.41 18.06
CA LEU A 53 -0.47 -22.80 17.75
C LEU A 53 -1.75 -23.24 18.48
N ARG A 54 -2.26 -22.42 19.38
CA ARG A 54 -3.49 -22.67 20.15
C ARG A 54 -4.40 -21.47 20.02
N LYS A 55 -5.71 -21.73 20.06
CA LYS A 55 -6.72 -20.68 20.15
C LYS A 55 -6.74 -20.18 21.58
N ASP A 56 -6.29 -18.97 21.81
CA ASP A 56 -6.22 -18.34 23.14
C ASP A 56 -7.47 -17.52 23.48
N GLY A 57 -8.37 -17.33 22.52
CA GLY A 57 -9.52 -16.46 22.69
C GLY A 57 -10.74 -17.15 23.28
N ALA A 58 -11.46 -16.43 24.11
CA ALA A 58 -12.82 -16.77 24.53
C ALA A 58 -13.83 -16.68 23.36
N VAL A 59 -13.43 -16.06 22.25
CA VAL A 59 -14.25 -15.86 21.05
C VAL A 59 -13.63 -16.62 19.90
N ASP A 60 -14.45 -17.41 19.18
CA ASP A 60 -14.02 -18.04 17.93
C ASP A 60 -13.80 -16.95 16.87
N ILE A 61 -12.54 -16.72 16.55
CA ILE A 61 -12.17 -15.80 15.48
C ILE A 61 -12.42 -16.51 14.14
N VAL A 62 -13.35 -15.96 13.36
CA VAL A 62 -13.61 -16.45 12.00
C VAL A 62 -12.48 -15.97 11.11
N GLU A 63 -11.82 -16.91 10.42
CA GLU A 63 -10.85 -16.55 9.38
C GLU A 63 -11.57 -15.81 8.26
N HIS A 64 -11.26 -14.52 8.11
CA HIS A 64 -11.79 -13.72 7.02
C HIS A 64 -10.86 -13.81 5.81
N ASN A 65 -11.37 -14.39 4.73
CA ASN A 65 -10.75 -14.22 3.43
C ASN A 65 -11.08 -12.83 2.91
N ASN A 66 -10.13 -11.91 3.06
CA ASN A 66 -10.29 -10.54 2.58
C ASN A 66 -10.18 -10.51 1.05
N TYR A 67 -11.28 -10.17 0.38
CA TYR A 67 -11.34 -10.08 -1.07
C TYR A 67 -11.26 -8.62 -1.51
N LEU A 68 -10.47 -8.38 -2.55
CA LEU A 68 -10.46 -7.09 -3.23
C LEU A 68 -11.80 -6.86 -3.92
N THR A 69 -12.52 -5.83 -3.50
CA THR A 69 -13.72 -5.38 -4.19
C THR A 69 -13.33 -4.52 -5.39
N PRO A 70 -13.59 -4.97 -6.63
CA PRO A 70 -13.25 -4.19 -7.81
C PRO A 70 -14.06 -2.90 -7.86
N TRP A 71 -13.44 -1.82 -8.29
CA TRP A 71 -14.17 -0.59 -8.52
C TRP A 71 -15.13 -0.72 -9.69
N GLN A 72 -16.33 -0.16 -9.53
CA GLN A 72 -17.22 -0.03 -10.65
C GLN A 72 -16.64 0.93 -11.68
N PRO A 73 -16.55 0.53 -12.97
CA PRO A 73 -16.07 1.40 -14.02
C PRO A 73 -17.09 2.53 -14.25
N ILE A 74 -16.60 3.76 -14.28
CA ILE A 74 -17.39 4.95 -14.57
C ILE A 74 -17.17 5.31 -16.04
N ARG A 75 -18.22 5.37 -16.83
CA ARG A 75 -18.11 5.77 -18.24
C ARG A 75 -17.94 7.28 -18.33
N GLU A 76 -17.15 7.75 -19.26
CA GLU A 76 -16.94 9.19 -19.49
C GLU A 76 -18.27 9.96 -19.70
N ALA A 77 -19.21 9.33 -20.41
CA ALA A 77 -20.55 9.89 -20.64
C ALA A 77 -21.40 10.04 -19.36
N ASP A 78 -21.06 9.35 -18.30
CA ASP A 78 -21.77 9.37 -17.02
C ASP A 78 -21.11 10.33 -16.02
N VAL A 79 -19.93 10.85 -16.35
CA VAL A 79 -19.23 11.85 -15.55
C VAL A 79 -19.84 13.24 -15.83
N LEU A 80 -20.58 13.76 -14.86
CA LEU A 80 -21.13 15.11 -14.96
C LEU A 80 -20.11 16.16 -14.54
N TRP A 81 -19.26 15.84 -13.58
CA TRP A 81 -18.25 16.73 -13.06
C TRP A 81 -17.06 15.93 -12.53
N LYS A 82 -15.85 16.42 -12.76
CA LYS A 82 -14.61 15.79 -12.31
C LYS A 82 -13.57 16.86 -11.96
N LYS A 83 -12.94 16.71 -10.80
CA LYS A 83 -11.80 17.51 -10.39
C LYS A 83 -10.74 16.63 -9.73
N ARG A 84 -9.51 17.06 -9.87
CA ARG A 84 -8.36 16.39 -9.24
C ARG A 84 -7.91 17.14 -8.01
N VAL A 85 -7.63 16.40 -6.95
CA VAL A 85 -7.25 16.93 -5.66
C VAL A 85 -6.01 16.20 -5.15
N TRP A 86 -5.07 16.96 -4.60
CA TRP A 86 -3.94 16.41 -3.85
C TRP A 86 -4.15 16.71 -2.39
N MET A 87 -4.15 15.67 -1.58
CA MET A 87 -4.35 15.75 -0.14
C MET A 87 -3.09 15.29 0.59
N GLU A 88 -2.90 15.77 1.80
CA GLU A 88 -1.84 15.32 2.68
C GLU A 88 -2.44 14.75 3.97
N ILE A 89 -2.02 13.56 4.31
CA ILE A 89 -2.31 12.87 5.57
C ILE A 89 -1.08 13.07 6.47
N ASP A 90 -1.25 13.68 7.64
CA ASP A 90 -0.20 13.77 8.66
C ASP A 90 -0.39 12.64 9.67
N THR A 91 0.59 11.75 9.75
CA THR A 91 0.54 10.55 10.63
C THR A 91 0.62 10.90 12.11
N ARG A 92 0.94 12.14 12.47
CA ARG A 92 1.00 12.62 13.86
C ARG A 92 -0.38 12.98 14.40
N GLN A 93 -1.38 13.10 13.55
CA GLN A 93 -2.75 13.35 13.99
C GLN A 93 -3.34 12.08 14.61
N LYS A 94 -4.12 12.24 15.69
CA LYS A 94 -4.70 11.12 16.44
C LYS A 94 -5.46 10.13 15.56
N GLN A 95 -6.25 10.61 14.61
CA GLN A 95 -7.02 9.78 13.68
C GLN A 95 -6.15 8.94 12.75
N ASN A 96 -4.92 9.40 12.50
CA ASN A 96 -3.97 8.77 11.57
C ASN A 96 -2.91 7.92 12.28
N PHE A 97 -3.03 7.67 13.59
CA PHE A 97 -2.02 6.89 14.31
C PHE A 97 -1.85 5.47 13.81
N ALA A 98 -2.86 4.90 13.17
CA ALA A 98 -2.76 3.59 12.56
C ALA A 98 -1.58 3.48 11.57
N PHE A 99 -1.20 4.56 10.89
CA PHE A 99 -0.04 4.57 9.97
C PHE A 99 1.30 4.34 10.68
N ARG A 100 1.40 4.65 11.97
CA ARG A 100 2.62 4.55 12.78
C ARG A 100 2.63 3.35 13.71
N TYR A 101 1.59 2.55 13.69
CA TYR A 101 1.52 1.37 14.51
C TYR A 101 2.50 0.31 13.98
N ALA A 102 3.44 -0.09 14.82
CA ALA A 102 4.52 -0.98 14.43
C ALA A 102 4.11 -2.47 14.39
N GLY A 103 2.86 -2.76 14.73
CA GLY A 103 2.39 -4.13 14.90
C GLY A 103 2.71 -4.70 16.27
N ASP A 104 2.09 -5.80 16.59
CA ASP A 104 2.35 -6.61 17.76
C ASP A 104 2.50 -8.08 17.40
N GLU A 105 2.69 -8.93 18.42
CA GLU A 105 2.87 -10.38 18.21
C GLU A 105 1.59 -11.06 17.70
N GLU A 106 0.42 -10.48 17.94
CA GLU A 106 -0.87 -11.07 17.60
C GLU A 106 -1.40 -10.60 16.24
N SER A 107 -1.30 -9.30 15.94
CA SER A 107 -1.83 -8.72 14.69
C SER A 107 -0.89 -8.93 13.49
N GLY A 108 0.39 -9.14 13.75
CA GLY A 108 1.40 -9.16 12.70
C GLY A 108 1.54 -7.81 11.99
N GLY A 109 2.25 -7.79 10.91
CA GLY A 109 2.43 -6.58 10.11
C GLY A 109 3.50 -5.64 10.68
N GLY A 110 3.44 -4.38 10.28
CA GLY A 110 4.36 -3.33 10.67
C GLY A 110 3.76 -1.98 10.32
N MET A 111 4.54 -0.92 10.41
CA MET A 111 4.09 0.38 9.94
C MET A 111 3.67 0.32 8.47
N TYR A 112 2.68 1.11 8.08
CA TYR A 112 2.17 1.07 6.71
C TYR A 112 3.26 1.26 5.65
N ILE A 113 4.26 2.10 5.93
CA ILE A 113 5.42 2.28 5.02
C ILE A 113 6.22 1.00 4.83
N GLU A 114 6.36 0.16 5.86
CA GLU A 114 7.09 -1.09 5.78
C GLU A 114 6.39 -2.09 4.86
N ILE A 115 5.06 -2.14 4.93
CA ILE A 115 4.22 -2.95 4.04
C ILE A 115 4.45 -2.53 2.58
N LEU A 116 4.46 -1.21 2.30
CA LEU A 116 4.68 -0.68 0.97
C LEU A 116 6.10 -1.01 0.44
N ILE A 117 7.11 -0.86 1.28
CA ILE A 117 8.49 -1.14 0.90
C ILE A 117 8.72 -2.63 0.65
N ASP A 118 8.13 -3.49 1.49
CA ASP A 118 8.20 -4.93 1.29
C ASP A 118 7.53 -5.34 -0.03
N ALA A 119 6.43 -4.72 -0.36
CA ALA A 119 5.76 -4.92 -1.65
C ALA A 119 6.62 -4.50 -2.86
N ILE A 120 7.37 -3.39 -2.74
CA ILE A 120 8.30 -2.92 -3.77
C ILE A 120 9.49 -3.88 -3.88
N LYS A 121 10.08 -4.30 -2.76
CA LYS A 121 11.20 -5.26 -2.74
C LYS A 121 10.84 -6.59 -3.40
N ASN A 122 9.63 -7.06 -3.15
CA ASN A 122 9.13 -8.30 -3.72
C ASN A 122 8.64 -8.14 -5.18
N GLY A 123 8.77 -6.96 -5.78
CA GLY A 123 8.35 -6.69 -7.14
C GLY A 123 6.84 -6.76 -7.38
N LYS A 124 6.03 -6.69 -6.32
CA LYS A 124 4.57 -6.71 -6.41
C LYS A 124 3.98 -5.38 -6.85
N VAL A 125 4.68 -4.28 -6.55
CA VAL A 125 4.28 -2.92 -6.90
C VAL A 125 5.47 -2.18 -7.46
N THR A 126 5.22 -1.38 -8.50
CA THR A 126 6.23 -0.53 -9.13
C THR A 126 6.21 0.87 -8.51
N ALA A 127 7.36 1.36 -8.10
CA ALA A 127 7.52 2.74 -7.64
C ALA A 127 7.80 3.68 -8.81
N PHE A 128 7.33 4.92 -8.70
CA PHE A 128 7.50 5.97 -9.70
C PHE A 128 8.10 7.23 -9.06
N SER A 129 8.90 7.95 -9.84
CA SER A 129 9.50 9.18 -9.34
C SER A 129 8.55 10.38 -9.44
N ASP A 130 7.54 10.33 -10.29
CA ASP A 130 6.61 11.42 -10.57
C ASP A 130 5.15 11.05 -10.29
N ASP A 131 4.30 12.06 -10.13
CA ASP A 131 2.86 11.89 -9.90
C ASP A 131 2.06 11.56 -11.18
N ARG A 132 2.73 11.54 -12.34
CA ARG A 132 2.16 11.10 -13.63
C ARG A 132 2.41 9.62 -13.90
N PHE A 133 3.21 8.96 -13.06
CA PHE A 133 3.62 7.55 -13.22
C PHE A 133 4.36 7.28 -14.53
N SER A 134 5.15 8.26 -15.00
CA SER A 134 5.85 8.15 -16.28
C SER A 134 7.25 7.54 -16.13
N VAL A 135 7.91 7.77 -15.00
CA VAL A 135 9.28 7.31 -14.73
C VAL A 135 9.27 6.28 -13.62
N GLN A 136 9.55 5.04 -13.97
CA GLN A 136 9.68 3.95 -13.01
C GLN A 136 10.99 4.06 -12.23
N MET A 137 10.97 3.59 -10.98
CA MET A 137 12.12 3.52 -10.10
C MET A 137 12.39 2.06 -9.74
N ASP A 138 13.66 1.69 -9.71
CA ASP A 138 14.07 0.38 -9.22
C ASP A 138 13.96 0.30 -7.69
N ALA A 139 13.69 -0.91 -7.17
CA ALA A 139 13.63 -1.16 -5.73
C ALA A 139 14.92 -0.71 -5.00
N ASN A 140 16.08 -0.88 -5.64
CA ASN A 140 17.36 -0.44 -5.09
C ASN A 140 17.45 1.09 -4.96
N ASP A 141 16.88 1.83 -5.90
CA ASP A 141 16.89 3.30 -5.83
C ASP A 141 15.93 3.81 -4.76
N VAL A 142 14.80 3.15 -4.59
CA VAL A 142 13.87 3.42 -3.48
C VAL A 142 14.58 3.22 -2.13
N LEU A 143 15.32 2.12 -1.97
CA LEU A 143 16.06 1.83 -0.74
C LEU A 143 17.19 2.84 -0.48
N LYS A 144 17.86 3.33 -1.51
CA LYS A 144 18.87 4.41 -1.37
C LYS A 144 18.25 5.72 -0.89
N LEU A 145 17.03 6.06 -1.36
CA LEU A 145 16.33 7.27 -0.89
C LEU A 145 15.88 7.18 0.57
N LEU A 146 15.55 5.98 1.02
CA LEU A 146 15.16 5.72 2.41
C LEU A 146 16.35 5.78 3.35
N SER A 147 17.47 5.18 2.94
CA SER A 147 18.68 5.11 3.77
C SER A 147 19.27 6.50 3.97
N PRO A 148 19.65 6.85 5.20
CA PRO A 148 20.39 8.07 5.44
C PRO A 148 21.77 7.97 4.75
N PRO A 149 22.41 9.12 4.45
CA PRO A 149 23.76 9.10 3.90
C PRO A 149 24.69 8.36 4.85
N PRO A 150 25.64 7.56 4.31
CA PRO A 150 26.58 6.81 5.13
C PRO A 150 27.44 7.80 5.94
N ASP A 151 27.61 7.49 7.21
CA ASP A 151 28.47 8.25 8.11
C ASP A 151 29.91 7.73 7.99
N THR A 152 30.85 8.62 7.80
CA THR A 152 32.27 8.28 7.70
C THR A 152 32.96 8.59 9.03
N THR A 153 33.33 7.54 9.75
CA THR A 153 34.09 7.66 11.00
C THR A 153 35.51 7.23 10.77
N TYR A 154 36.47 8.01 11.28
CA TYR A 154 37.89 7.63 11.26
C TYR A 154 38.22 6.91 12.55
N ARG A 155 38.76 5.70 12.44
CA ARG A 155 39.29 4.93 13.57
C ARG A 155 40.80 4.82 13.47
N GLU A 156 41.46 5.15 14.55
CA GLU A 156 42.91 4.94 14.64
C GLU A 156 43.20 3.46 14.87
N ARG A 157 44.02 2.87 13.99
CA ARG A 157 44.53 1.53 14.16
C ARG A 157 45.68 1.53 15.20
N VAL A 158 45.94 0.37 15.76
CA VAL A 158 47.06 0.14 16.70
C VAL A 158 48.41 0.58 16.10
N ASP A 159 48.53 0.62 14.79
CA ASP A 159 49.71 1.06 14.03
C ASP A 159 49.77 2.58 13.78
N GLY A 160 48.89 3.37 14.38
CA GLY A 160 48.81 4.83 14.20
C GLY A 160 48.28 5.29 12.85
N THR A 161 47.79 4.38 12.01
CA THR A 161 47.14 4.73 10.72
C THR A 161 45.66 4.96 10.91
N MET A 162 45.11 6.04 10.30
CA MET A 162 43.69 6.33 10.28
C MET A 162 42.99 5.44 9.24
N GLU A 163 42.09 4.60 9.68
CA GLU A 163 41.21 3.81 8.81
C GLU A 163 39.84 4.49 8.70
N MET A 164 39.41 4.72 7.48
CA MET A 164 38.05 5.25 7.19
C MET A 164 37.06 4.11 7.25
N ILE A 165 36.17 4.15 8.24
CA ILE A 165 35.06 3.20 8.38
C ILE A 165 33.79 3.88 7.91
N VAL A 166 33.16 3.32 6.87
CA VAL A 166 31.87 3.75 6.39
C VAL A 166 30.78 2.98 7.15
N VAL A 167 30.13 3.65 8.07
CA VAL A 167 29.01 3.09 8.83
C VAL A 167 27.73 3.34 8.04
N LYS A 168 27.13 2.27 7.52
CA LYS A 168 25.79 2.35 6.93
C LYS A 168 24.78 2.37 8.08
N LYS A 169 23.94 3.38 8.11
CA LYS A 169 22.81 3.45 9.04
C LYS A 169 21.60 2.82 8.37
N ASP A 170 20.88 1.99 9.09
CA ASP A 170 19.59 1.48 8.65
C ASP A 170 18.57 2.62 8.59
N TRP A 171 17.62 2.51 7.69
CA TRP A 171 16.56 3.50 7.59
C TRP A 171 15.58 3.32 8.77
N ASN A 172 15.02 4.44 9.24
CA ASN A 172 14.01 4.42 10.31
C ASN A 172 12.62 4.74 9.70
N PRO A 173 11.65 3.82 9.80
CA PRO A 173 10.29 4.03 9.30
C PRO A 173 9.57 5.21 9.97
N GLU A 174 9.90 5.55 11.22
CA GLU A 174 9.32 6.68 11.93
C GLU A 174 9.64 8.04 11.30
N THR A 175 10.64 8.12 10.43
CA THR A 175 10.96 9.35 9.70
C THR A 175 9.91 9.73 8.67
N ILE A 176 9.01 8.78 8.33
CA ILE A 176 7.91 9.02 7.42
C ILE A 176 6.72 9.57 8.23
N THR A 177 6.49 10.85 8.09
CA THR A 177 5.49 11.57 8.87
C THR A 177 4.26 11.94 8.08
N LYS A 178 4.33 11.87 6.76
CA LYS A 178 3.23 12.30 5.89
C LYS A 178 3.06 11.38 4.70
N TYR A 179 1.81 11.29 4.26
CA TYR A 179 1.44 10.66 2.99
C TYR A 179 0.66 11.64 2.14
N ARG A 180 1.04 11.78 0.88
CA ARG A 180 0.30 12.58 -0.07
C ARG A 180 -0.55 11.67 -0.94
N LEU A 181 -1.84 11.97 -1.04
CA LEU A 181 -2.79 11.30 -1.91
C LEU A 181 -3.07 12.16 -3.13
N LYS A 182 -3.21 11.52 -4.28
CA LYS A 182 -3.74 12.10 -5.50
C LYS A 182 -5.06 11.42 -5.81
N GLU A 183 -6.13 12.20 -5.85
CA GLU A 183 -7.50 11.69 -6.02
C GLU A 183 -8.20 12.39 -7.17
N ASP A 184 -9.07 11.66 -7.86
CA ASP A 184 -10.09 12.22 -8.72
C ASP A 184 -11.44 12.17 -7.98
N VAL A 185 -12.05 13.34 -7.84
CA VAL A 185 -13.40 13.50 -7.32
C VAL A 185 -14.35 13.61 -8.51
N ILE A 186 -15.27 12.67 -8.63
CA ILE A 186 -16.10 12.46 -9.81
C ILE A 186 -17.56 12.47 -9.36
N PHE A 187 -18.42 13.28 -10.00
CA PHE A 187 -19.86 13.15 -9.83
C PHE A 187 -20.40 12.22 -10.91
N ASP A 188 -20.86 11.05 -10.49
CA ASP A 188 -21.46 10.05 -11.36
C ASP A 188 -22.99 10.24 -11.37
N LYS A 189 -23.53 10.59 -12.54
CA LYS A 189 -24.98 10.82 -12.70
C LYS A 189 -25.81 9.56 -12.49
N ASN A 190 -25.24 8.36 -12.70
CA ASN A 190 -25.98 7.11 -12.53
C ASN A 190 -26.20 6.78 -11.03
N VAL A 191 -25.21 7.15 -10.22
CA VAL A 191 -25.26 6.93 -8.76
C VAL A 191 -25.80 8.15 -8.02
N GLY A 192 -25.73 9.34 -8.64
CA GLY A 192 -26.22 10.60 -8.09
C GLY A 192 -25.39 11.11 -6.89
N ARG A 193 -24.13 10.77 -6.82
CA ARG A 193 -23.22 11.18 -5.71
C ARG A 193 -21.80 11.40 -6.18
N MET A 194 -21.01 12.09 -5.34
CA MET A 194 -19.57 12.18 -5.52
C MET A 194 -18.89 10.84 -5.21
N VAL A 195 -18.05 10.42 -6.12
CA VAL A 195 -17.21 9.23 -5.98
C VAL A 195 -15.76 9.69 -5.92
N HIS A 196 -15.06 9.31 -4.87
CA HIS A 196 -13.65 9.58 -4.70
C HIS A 196 -12.84 8.38 -5.21
N ARG A 197 -11.88 8.64 -6.11
CA ARG A 197 -10.98 7.62 -6.65
C ARG A 197 -9.54 8.02 -6.35
N ILE A 198 -8.92 7.29 -5.43
CA ILE A 198 -7.50 7.48 -5.16
C ILE A 198 -6.72 6.93 -6.35
N ILE A 199 -5.86 7.75 -6.94
CA ILE A 199 -5.03 7.38 -8.10
C ILE A 199 -3.64 6.99 -7.62
N GLY A 200 -3.12 7.69 -6.63
CA GLY A 200 -1.78 7.43 -6.16
C GLY A 200 -1.54 7.89 -4.74
N ILE A 201 -0.54 7.26 -4.14
CA ILE A 201 -0.05 7.57 -2.80
C ILE A 201 1.45 7.78 -2.84
N ALA A 202 1.95 8.75 -2.08
CA ALA A 202 3.36 9.02 -1.95
C ALA A 202 3.75 9.27 -0.49
N PRO A 203 4.68 8.49 0.07
CA PRO A 203 5.25 8.77 1.38
C PRO A 203 6.22 9.97 1.31
N TYR A 204 6.22 10.76 2.38
CA TYR A 204 7.09 11.92 2.57
C TYR A 204 7.91 11.75 3.83
N LYS A 205 9.21 12.00 3.71
CA LYS A 205 10.17 11.98 4.80
C LYS A 205 10.43 13.40 5.27
N ASP A 206 10.39 13.63 6.57
CA ASP A 206 10.78 14.92 7.13
C ASP A 206 12.30 15.07 7.10
N ILE A 207 12.74 16.25 6.69
CA ILE A 207 14.14 16.67 6.74
C ILE A 207 14.29 17.57 7.96
N LEU A 208 15.16 17.15 8.85
CA LEU A 208 15.54 17.91 10.03
C LEU A 208 16.90 18.60 9.81
N ASN A 209 17.09 19.76 10.42
CA ASN A 209 18.39 20.41 10.52
C ASN A 209 19.24 19.69 11.59
N GLU A 210 20.49 20.11 11.73
CA GLU A 210 21.41 19.62 12.77
C GLU A 210 20.86 19.85 14.19
N ASP A 211 20.07 20.91 14.38
CA ASP A 211 19.40 21.27 15.65
C ASP A 211 18.07 20.49 15.89
N ASN A 212 17.77 19.43 15.08
CA ASN A 212 16.49 18.72 15.09
C ASN A 212 15.26 19.60 14.76
N SER A 213 15.45 20.83 14.29
CA SER A 213 14.35 21.67 13.83
C SER A 213 13.86 21.21 12.45
N TYR A 214 12.54 21.29 12.24
CA TYR A 214 11.94 20.94 10.95
C TYR A 214 12.36 21.88 9.86
N ARG A 215 12.98 21.37 8.80
CA ARG A 215 13.39 22.11 7.60
C ARG A 215 12.37 22.01 6.47
N GLY A 216 11.79 20.81 6.31
CA GLY A 216 10.86 20.51 5.24
C GLY A 216 10.58 19.04 5.11
N SER A 217 9.80 18.66 4.12
CA SER A 217 9.53 17.26 3.80
C SER A 217 9.92 16.97 2.36
N THR A 218 10.54 15.82 2.12
CA THR A 218 10.90 15.33 0.79
C THR A 218 10.04 14.14 0.42
N ARG A 219 9.52 14.18 -0.80
CA ARG A 219 8.84 13.03 -1.39
C ARG A 219 9.85 11.92 -1.68
N LEU A 220 9.49 10.69 -1.36
CA LEU A 220 10.33 9.54 -1.65
C LEU A 220 10.00 8.97 -3.04
N PHE A 221 8.77 8.53 -3.25
CA PHE A 221 8.30 7.94 -4.50
C PHE A 221 6.78 8.06 -4.59
N TRP A 222 6.23 7.74 -5.75
CA TRP A 222 4.80 7.56 -5.97
C TRP A 222 4.49 6.08 -6.22
N LEU A 223 3.34 5.64 -5.74
CA LEU A 223 2.78 4.34 -6.03
C LEU A 223 1.40 4.51 -6.65
N HIS A 224 1.11 3.75 -7.68
CA HIS A 224 -0.22 3.71 -8.27
C HIS A 224 -1.16 2.95 -7.34
N TYR A 225 -2.26 3.57 -6.95
CA TYR A 225 -3.09 3.06 -5.85
C TYR A 225 -3.77 1.73 -6.21
N GLU A 226 -4.22 1.56 -7.46
CA GLU A 226 -4.87 0.34 -7.92
C GLU A 226 -3.96 -0.90 -7.75
N ASP A 227 -2.65 -0.74 -8.02
CA ASP A 227 -1.67 -1.82 -7.86
C ASP A 227 -1.48 -2.20 -6.38
N ILE A 228 -1.56 -1.20 -5.48
CA ILE A 228 -1.39 -1.40 -4.03
C ILE A 228 -2.61 -2.07 -3.42
N ARG A 229 -3.81 -1.89 -3.95
CA ARG A 229 -5.06 -2.41 -3.38
C ARG A 229 -4.98 -3.91 -3.09
N SER A 230 -4.37 -4.68 -4.00
CA SER A 230 -4.17 -6.11 -3.85
C SER A 230 -3.32 -6.50 -2.63
N ILE A 231 -2.50 -5.57 -2.14
CA ILE A 231 -1.67 -5.73 -0.96
C ILE A 231 -2.41 -5.21 0.26
N ASN A 232 -3.01 -4.03 0.17
CA ASN A 232 -3.76 -3.40 1.26
C ASN A 232 -4.88 -4.29 1.82
N VAL A 233 -5.50 -5.11 0.97
CA VAL A 233 -6.53 -6.07 1.39
C VAL A 233 -5.97 -7.14 2.34
N LYS A 234 -4.67 -7.47 2.27
CA LYS A 234 -4.06 -8.56 3.04
C LYS A 234 -3.66 -8.15 4.46
N TYR A 235 -3.48 -6.85 4.69
CA TYR A 235 -3.02 -6.32 5.97
C TYR A 235 -4.15 -5.60 6.69
N GLU A 236 -4.27 -5.88 7.97
CA GLU A 236 -5.27 -5.27 8.84
C GLU A 236 -4.74 -3.96 9.44
N VAL A 237 -5.65 -3.03 9.67
CA VAL A 237 -5.37 -1.75 10.32
C VAL A 237 -5.61 -1.91 11.81
N TYR A 238 -4.68 -1.43 12.62
CA TYR A 238 -4.85 -1.37 14.06
C TYR A 238 -6.06 -0.52 14.47
N ASN A 239 -6.92 -1.08 15.30
CA ASN A 239 -8.06 -0.39 15.87
C ASN A 239 -7.91 -0.30 17.39
N PRO A 240 -7.65 0.89 17.96
CA PRO A 240 -7.42 1.05 19.40
C PRO A 240 -8.66 0.86 20.26
N GLU A 241 -9.86 0.80 19.67
CA GLU A 241 -11.11 0.73 20.40
C GLU A 241 -11.72 -0.68 20.45
N ASN A 242 -11.40 -1.52 19.45
CA ASN A 242 -12.03 -2.84 19.36
C ASN A 242 -11.19 -3.81 18.53
N ASP A 243 -10.55 -4.76 19.18
CA ASP A 243 -9.70 -5.79 18.57
C ASP A 243 -10.47 -6.79 17.71
N VAL A 244 -11.78 -6.93 17.92
CA VAL A 244 -12.64 -7.82 17.13
C VAL A 244 -12.99 -7.20 15.78
N TYR A 245 -13.00 -5.87 15.67
CA TYR A 245 -13.31 -5.20 14.42
C TYR A 245 -12.07 -5.13 13.52
N ARG A 246 -12.01 -6.05 12.58
CA ARG A 246 -10.93 -6.16 11.59
C ARG A 246 -11.25 -5.35 10.35
N MET A 247 -10.44 -4.33 10.08
CA MET A 247 -10.53 -3.49 8.90
C MET A 247 -9.24 -3.60 8.11
N THR A 248 -9.33 -3.78 6.80
CA THR A 248 -8.15 -3.80 5.94
C THR A 248 -7.70 -2.39 5.59
N TRP A 249 -6.44 -2.24 5.15
CA TRP A 249 -5.96 -0.95 4.64
C TRP A 249 -6.74 -0.48 3.41
N ASP A 250 -7.26 -1.39 2.57
CA ASP A 250 -8.11 -1.01 1.45
C ASP A 250 -9.44 -0.40 1.93
N ASP A 251 -10.09 -1.03 2.90
CA ASP A 251 -11.30 -0.51 3.54
C ASP A 251 -11.06 0.83 4.24
N PHE A 252 -9.91 0.98 4.89
CA PHE A 252 -9.53 2.21 5.59
C PHE A 252 -9.47 3.40 4.62
N PHE A 253 -8.87 3.21 3.45
CA PHE A 253 -8.79 4.24 2.43
C PHE A 253 -10.13 4.46 1.73
N GLU A 254 -10.85 3.42 1.35
CA GLU A 254 -12.14 3.51 0.67
C GLU A 254 -13.24 4.16 1.54
N LYS A 255 -13.28 3.80 2.82
CA LYS A 255 -14.20 4.39 3.81
C LYS A 255 -13.71 5.73 4.37
N ARG A 256 -12.53 6.18 3.95
CA ARG A 256 -11.90 7.46 4.35
C ARG A 256 -11.77 7.63 5.87
N HIS A 257 -11.33 6.58 6.57
CA HIS A 257 -11.12 6.62 8.02
C HIS A 257 -9.86 7.41 8.45
N PHE A 258 -9.42 8.37 7.64
CA PHE A 258 -8.25 9.19 7.88
C PHE A 258 -8.59 10.68 7.83
N SER A 259 -7.82 11.47 8.56
CA SER A 259 -7.85 12.94 8.47
C SER A 259 -6.85 13.42 7.43
N SER A 260 -7.26 14.32 6.56
CA SER A 260 -6.41 14.90 5.53
C SER A 260 -6.76 16.36 5.26
N TYR A 261 -5.81 17.11 4.73
CA TYR A 261 -6.03 18.46 4.26
C TYR A 261 -5.61 18.61 2.79
N VAL A 262 -6.33 19.46 2.07
CA VAL A 262 -6.07 19.70 0.66
C VAL A 262 -4.81 20.54 0.51
N LEU A 263 -3.89 20.10 -0.34
CA LEU A 263 -2.70 20.87 -0.71
C LEU A 263 -2.89 21.62 -2.02
N LYS A 264 -3.59 20.98 -2.95
CA LYS A 264 -3.78 21.46 -4.30
C LYS A 264 -5.07 20.90 -4.86
N SER A 265 -5.79 21.70 -5.61
CA SER A 265 -6.97 21.28 -6.35
C SER A 265 -6.91 21.86 -7.76
N THR A 266 -7.55 21.19 -8.71
CA THR A 266 -7.83 21.78 -10.03
C THR A 266 -9.13 22.61 -10.03
N PHE A 267 -9.78 22.73 -8.88
CA PHE A 267 -10.96 23.57 -8.70
C PHE A 267 -10.54 25.01 -8.48
N ASP A 268 -10.94 25.93 -9.34
CA ASP A 268 -10.64 27.36 -9.31
C ASP A 268 -9.15 27.73 -9.21
N ASN A 269 -8.27 26.80 -9.56
CA ASN A 269 -6.82 26.95 -9.50
C ASN A 269 -6.21 26.92 -10.90
N ILE A 270 -6.25 28.05 -11.61
CA ILE A 270 -5.77 28.16 -12.99
C ILE A 270 -4.26 27.96 -13.07
N LEU A 271 -3.52 28.49 -12.08
CA LEU A 271 -2.06 28.40 -12.04
C LEU A 271 -1.56 27.04 -11.54
N GLN A 272 -2.46 26.19 -11.05
CA GLN A 272 -2.12 24.89 -10.47
C GLN A 272 -1.07 24.96 -9.35
N GLU A 273 -1.11 26.00 -8.55
CA GLU A 273 -0.23 26.21 -7.42
C GLU A 273 -0.66 25.41 -6.20
N ASP A 274 0.33 24.99 -5.40
CA ASP A 274 0.07 24.41 -4.09
C ASP A 274 -0.32 25.52 -3.11
N ILE A 275 -1.30 25.27 -2.25
CA ILE A 275 -1.73 26.22 -1.20
C ILE A 275 -0.55 26.64 -0.33
N SER A 276 0.41 25.73 -0.13
CA SER A 276 1.62 25.99 0.66
C SER A 276 2.54 27.07 0.09
N ASN A 277 2.40 27.40 -1.19
CA ASN A 277 3.19 28.47 -1.83
C ASN A 277 2.59 29.86 -1.53
N SER A 278 1.27 29.93 -1.41
CA SER A 278 0.56 31.20 -1.20
C SER A 278 0.25 31.48 0.27
N LYS A 279 -0.02 30.43 1.07
CA LYS A 279 -0.46 30.58 2.45
C LYS A 279 0.36 29.71 3.41
N LYS A 280 0.52 30.18 4.65
CA LYS A 280 1.31 29.50 5.69
C LYS A 280 0.50 29.33 6.97
N GLY A 281 0.89 28.32 7.75
CA GLY A 281 0.32 28.06 9.05
C GLY A 281 -1.18 27.75 9.00
N ILE A 282 -1.95 28.44 9.83
CA ILE A 282 -3.39 28.23 9.99
C ILE A 282 -4.19 28.62 8.73
N ASP A 283 -3.74 29.62 7.99
CA ASP A 283 -4.43 30.09 6.76
C ASP A 283 -4.45 29.01 5.68
N LYS A 284 -3.43 28.16 5.64
CA LYS A 284 -3.40 26.96 4.78
C LYS A 284 -4.52 25.98 5.14
N MET A 285 -4.81 25.80 6.42
CA MET A 285 -5.87 24.90 6.88
C MET A 285 -7.26 25.46 6.53
N TYR A 286 -7.47 26.76 6.71
CA TYR A 286 -8.72 27.41 6.30
C TYR A 286 -8.97 27.31 4.80
N GLU A 287 -7.95 27.54 3.98
CA GLU A 287 -8.09 27.39 2.52
C GLU A 287 -8.42 25.92 2.13
N SER A 288 -7.76 24.98 2.79
CA SER A 288 -8.05 23.56 2.58
C SER A 288 -9.51 23.23 2.90
N GLU A 289 -10.04 23.78 3.99
CA GLU A 289 -11.43 23.56 4.41
C GLU A 289 -12.41 24.25 3.46
N GLU A 290 -12.09 25.46 3.02
CA GLU A 290 -12.88 26.19 2.01
C GLU A 290 -13.00 25.40 0.69
N ILE A 291 -11.91 24.76 0.24
CA ILE A 291 -11.96 23.92 -0.97
C ILE A 291 -12.85 22.70 -0.75
N LYS A 292 -12.79 22.05 0.42
CA LYS A 292 -13.68 20.93 0.74
C LYS A 292 -15.14 21.37 0.78
N GLU A 293 -15.43 22.51 1.38
CA GLU A 293 -16.77 23.07 1.43
C GLU A 293 -17.29 23.42 0.02
N LYS A 294 -16.45 24.02 -0.83
CA LYS A 294 -16.79 24.25 -2.24
C LYS A 294 -17.13 22.96 -2.99
N MET A 295 -16.40 21.88 -2.75
CA MET A 295 -16.70 20.59 -3.36
C MET A 295 -18.02 20.03 -2.84
N PHE A 296 -18.27 20.12 -1.54
CA PHE A 296 -19.53 19.70 -0.92
C PHE A 296 -20.73 20.49 -1.47
N ASN A 297 -20.61 21.81 -1.53
CA ASN A 297 -21.66 22.66 -2.09
C ASN A 297 -21.90 22.33 -3.57
N LYS A 298 -20.82 22.00 -4.32
CA LYS A 298 -20.95 21.58 -5.71
C LYS A 298 -21.71 20.27 -5.87
N GLU A 299 -21.52 19.31 -4.97
CA GLU A 299 -22.30 18.08 -4.95
C GLU A 299 -23.78 18.38 -4.75
N HIS A 300 -24.09 19.23 -3.79
CA HIS A 300 -25.47 19.65 -3.52
C HIS A 300 -26.12 20.36 -4.72
N ASP A 301 -25.38 21.25 -5.40
CA ASP A 301 -25.86 21.96 -6.59
C ASP A 301 -26.12 21.03 -7.79
N LEU A 302 -25.43 19.90 -7.85
CA LEU A 302 -25.60 18.92 -8.93
C LEU A 302 -26.78 17.99 -8.73
N TRP A 303 -27.38 17.97 -7.55
CA TRP A 303 -28.63 17.30 -7.31
C TRP A 303 -29.77 18.17 -7.92
N VAL A 304 -30.31 17.72 -9.02
CA VAL A 304 -31.44 18.40 -9.68
C VAL A 304 -32.70 18.10 -8.91
N TYR A 305 -33.39 19.13 -8.52
CA TYR A 305 -34.68 19.07 -7.90
C TYR A 305 -35.79 19.07 -8.97
#